data_6f2a8b7909471202f9aa312ea02af714
#
_entry.id   6f2a8b7909471202f9aa312ea02af714
#
_cell.length_a   1.000
_cell.length_b   1.000
_cell.length_c   1.000
_cell.angle_alpha   90.00
_cell.angle_beta   90.00
_cell.angle_gamma   90.00
#
_symmetry.space_group_name_H-M   'P 1'
#
loop_
_entity.id
_entity.type
_entity.pdbx_description
1 polymer ?
#
loop_
_entity_poly.entity_id
_entity_poly.type
_entity_poly.pdbx_seq_one_letter_code
_entity_poly.pdbx_strand_id
1 'polypeptide(L)'
;MLADRGATLIDADVLAREAVRPDTQALRDIVKRWGKDVLKNDGSLDRTALRQIVFADQYELDALNRIVHPGVTRLRDREIARARERGDQIVVCVIPLLFERNLVGEFDAIVLVDAPRPLRLERMVASRGLEETDAMNMIAAQMPAELKRARADYCIDNIGSLEDLERDVDALWSSLQRAASKMERQGEIGIIASEVRGIESEVSVS
;
A
#
# COMPACT_ATOMS: atom_id res chain seq x y z
N MET A 1 13.58 -6.11 -3.78
CA MET A 1 13.96 -7.31 -3.00
C MET A 1 13.03 -8.51 -3.25
N LEU A 2 11.71 -8.50 -2.91
CA LEU A 2 10.83 -9.67 -3.20
C LEU A 2 10.62 -9.87 -4.70
N ALA A 3 10.49 -8.79 -5.49
CA ALA A 3 10.42 -8.87 -6.95
C ALA A 3 11.65 -9.54 -7.56
N ASP A 4 12.84 -9.22 -7.08
CA ASP A 4 14.11 -9.78 -7.56
C ASP A 4 14.23 -11.30 -7.31
N ARG A 5 13.40 -11.81 -6.40
CA ARG A 5 13.28 -13.22 -6.05
C ARG A 5 12.16 -13.94 -6.79
N GLY A 6 11.39 -13.21 -7.61
CA GLY A 6 10.34 -13.77 -8.46
C GLY A 6 8.90 -13.52 -7.99
N ALA A 7 8.68 -12.66 -6.97
CA ALA A 7 7.34 -12.24 -6.61
C ALA A 7 6.76 -11.27 -7.65
N THR A 8 5.50 -11.43 -8.02
CA THR A 8 4.75 -10.40 -8.71
C THR A 8 4.31 -9.34 -7.70
N LEU A 9 4.73 -8.08 -7.91
CA LEU A 9 4.34 -6.97 -7.04
C LEU A 9 3.15 -6.20 -7.61
N ILE A 10 2.17 -5.93 -6.75
CA ILE A 10 1.04 -5.05 -7.02
C ILE A 10 1.08 -3.92 -5.98
N ASP A 11 1.39 -2.71 -6.41
CA ASP A 11 1.48 -1.54 -5.55
C ASP A 11 0.14 -0.79 -5.56
N ALA A 12 -0.52 -0.71 -4.40
CA ALA A 12 -1.82 -0.05 -4.26
C ALA A 12 -1.77 1.44 -4.58
N ASP A 13 -0.62 2.12 -4.37
CA ASP A 13 -0.47 3.53 -4.69
C ASP A 13 -0.38 3.76 -6.19
N VAL A 14 0.32 2.87 -6.90
CA VAL A 14 0.34 2.88 -8.37
C VAL A 14 -1.07 2.67 -8.91
N LEU A 15 -1.81 1.71 -8.35
CA LEU A 15 -3.20 1.46 -8.75
C LEU A 15 -4.12 2.63 -8.42
N ALA A 16 -3.94 3.30 -7.29
CA ALA A 16 -4.71 4.48 -6.94
C ALA A 16 -4.46 5.64 -7.92
N ARG A 17 -3.22 5.78 -8.39
CA ARG A 17 -2.89 6.75 -9.45
C ARG A 17 -3.56 6.38 -10.78
N GLU A 18 -3.60 5.10 -11.11
CA GLU A 18 -4.25 4.60 -12.32
C GLU A 18 -5.78 4.76 -12.26
N ALA A 19 -6.38 4.51 -11.09
CA ALA A 19 -7.82 4.59 -10.91
C ALA A 19 -8.41 5.98 -11.20
N VAL A 20 -7.60 7.05 -11.06
CA VAL A 20 -8.04 8.44 -11.28
C VAL A 20 -7.41 9.09 -12.52
N ARG A 21 -6.93 8.29 -13.48
CA ARG A 21 -6.46 8.82 -14.78
C ARG A 21 -7.60 9.50 -15.56
N PRO A 22 -7.28 10.36 -16.52
CA PRO A 22 -8.29 10.89 -17.46
C PRO A 22 -9.18 9.78 -18.00
N ASP A 23 -10.46 10.11 -18.23
CA ASP A 23 -11.50 9.21 -18.73
C ASP A 23 -11.96 8.08 -17.79
N THR A 24 -11.45 8.03 -16.55
CA THR A 24 -11.96 7.07 -15.56
C THR A 24 -13.25 7.55 -14.90
N GLN A 25 -14.06 6.59 -14.41
CA GLN A 25 -15.27 6.93 -13.65
C GLN A 25 -14.92 7.67 -12.35
N ALA A 26 -13.85 7.25 -11.65
CA ALA A 26 -13.45 7.89 -10.41
C ALA A 26 -13.07 9.36 -10.61
N LEU A 27 -12.35 9.70 -11.69
CA LEU A 27 -12.03 11.11 -11.98
C LEU A 27 -13.30 11.93 -12.28
N ARG A 28 -14.25 11.37 -13.01
CA ARG A 28 -15.54 12.04 -13.27
C ARG A 28 -16.30 12.31 -11.96
N ASP A 29 -16.33 11.34 -11.06
CA ASP A 29 -17.02 11.47 -9.77
C ASP A 29 -16.30 12.47 -8.83
N ILE A 30 -14.96 12.52 -8.87
CA ILE A 30 -14.15 13.54 -8.19
C ILE A 30 -14.51 14.93 -8.70
N VAL A 31 -14.51 15.15 -10.02
CA VAL A 31 -14.85 16.44 -10.63
C VAL A 31 -16.30 16.84 -10.35
N LYS A 32 -17.22 15.87 -10.34
CA LYS A 32 -18.63 16.11 -10.00
C LYS A 32 -18.79 16.61 -8.56
N ARG A 33 -17.95 16.15 -7.63
CA ARG A 33 -18.02 16.52 -6.21
C ARG A 33 -17.31 17.83 -5.90
N TRP A 34 -16.08 18.00 -6.40
CA TRP A 34 -15.21 19.12 -6.01
C TRP A 34 -15.00 20.17 -7.12
N GLY A 35 -15.62 19.99 -8.28
CA GLY A 35 -15.51 20.92 -9.39
C GLY A 35 -14.29 20.69 -10.28
N LYS A 36 -14.10 21.57 -11.26
CA LYS A 36 -12.99 21.50 -12.22
C LYS A 36 -11.67 22.04 -11.66
N ASP A 37 -11.72 22.73 -10.55
CA ASP A 37 -10.53 23.34 -9.91
C ASP A 37 -9.57 22.29 -9.36
N VAL A 38 -10.02 21.02 -9.27
CA VAL A 38 -9.17 19.87 -8.93
C VAL A 38 -8.51 19.23 -10.16
N LEU A 39 -8.59 19.86 -11.34
CA LEU A 39 -7.94 19.39 -12.56
C LEU A 39 -6.80 20.32 -12.96
N LYS A 40 -5.75 19.73 -13.51
CA LYS A 40 -4.71 20.46 -14.24
C LYS A 40 -5.19 20.85 -15.64
N ASN A 41 -4.42 21.70 -16.33
CA ASN A 41 -4.72 22.14 -17.69
C ASN A 41 -4.80 21.01 -18.72
N ASP A 42 -4.12 19.89 -18.48
CA ASP A 42 -4.11 18.69 -19.33
C ASP A 42 -5.29 17.73 -19.02
N GLY A 43 -6.18 18.11 -18.10
CA GLY A 43 -7.34 17.31 -17.69
C GLY A 43 -7.01 16.20 -16.68
N SER A 44 -5.77 16.07 -16.27
CA SER A 44 -5.39 15.15 -15.19
C SER A 44 -5.73 15.73 -13.81
N LEU A 45 -5.83 14.86 -12.79
CA LEU A 45 -6.11 15.27 -11.41
C LEU A 45 -4.97 16.12 -10.85
N ASP A 46 -5.29 17.31 -10.36
CA ASP A 46 -4.42 18.09 -9.49
C ASP A 46 -4.52 17.56 -8.05
N ARG A 47 -3.59 16.67 -7.71
CA ARG A 47 -3.57 16.01 -6.41
C ARG A 47 -3.30 16.98 -5.28
N THR A 48 -2.51 18.03 -5.53
CA THR A 48 -2.20 19.05 -4.53
C THR A 48 -3.45 19.85 -4.19
N ALA A 49 -4.21 20.30 -5.18
CA ALA A 49 -5.46 21.01 -4.97
C ALA A 49 -6.49 20.12 -4.24
N LEU A 50 -6.68 18.88 -4.68
CA LEU A 50 -7.61 17.96 -4.03
C LEU A 50 -7.19 17.64 -2.59
N ARG A 51 -5.88 17.44 -2.34
CA ARG A 51 -5.32 17.19 -1.01
C ARG A 51 -5.68 18.30 -0.02
N GLN A 52 -5.54 19.56 -0.41
CA GLN A 52 -5.89 20.70 0.45
C GLN A 52 -7.36 20.68 0.89
N ILE A 53 -8.24 20.20 0.01
CA ILE A 53 -9.68 20.10 0.32
C ILE A 53 -9.93 18.93 1.29
N VAL A 54 -9.42 17.73 0.97
CA VAL A 54 -9.80 16.51 1.69
C VAL A 54 -9.08 16.34 3.03
N PHE A 55 -7.89 16.93 3.23
CA PHE A 55 -7.21 16.88 4.53
C PHE A 55 -7.77 17.88 5.55
N ALA A 56 -8.52 18.88 5.10
CA ALA A 56 -9.18 19.83 5.99
C ALA A 56 -10.46 19.25 6.63
N ASP A 57 -11.03 18.19 6.06
CA ASP A 57 -12.30 17.62 6.52
C ASP A 57 -12.31 16.10 6.33
N GLN A 58 -12.42 15.36 7.43
CA GLN A 58 -12.49 13.89 7.43
C GLN A 58 -13.65 13.35 6.57
N TYR A 59 -14.77 14.06 6.51
CA TYR A 59 -15.92 13.67 5.67
C TYR A 59 -15.57 13.72 4.18
N GLU A 60 -14.77 14.70 3.75
CA GLU A 60 -14.31 14.82 2.37
C GLU A 60 -13.27 13.74 2.03
N LEU A 61 -12.37 13.42 2.97
CA LEU A 61 -11.43 12.31 2.83
C LEU A 61 -12.17 10.97 2.67
N ASP A 62 -13.20 10.73 3.49
CA ASP A 62 -14.02 9.51 3.40
C ASP A 62 -14.79 9.45 2.07
N ALA A 63 -15.25 10.60 1.58
CA ALA A 63 -15.92 10.68 0.28
C ALA A 63 -14.95 10.34 -0.87
N LEU A 64 -13.72 10.85 -0.84
CA LEU A 64 -12.69 10.51 -1.80
C LEU A 64 -12.38 9.02 -1.78
N ASN A 65 -12.20 8.45 -0.61
CA ASN A 65 -11.95 7.03 -0.44
C ASN A 65 -13.07 6.18 -1.05
N ARG A 66 -14.35 6.52 -0.81
CA ARG A 66 -15.50 5.84 -1.43
C ARG A 66 -15.53 5.90 -2.95
N ILE A 67 -15.00 6.97 -3.54
CA ILE A 67 -14.91 7.14 -5.00
C ILE A 67 -13.76 6.32 -5.58
N VAL A 68 -12.60 6.34 -4.93
CA VAL A 68 -11.36 5.76 -5.49
C VAL A 68 -11.23 4.27 -5.21
N HIS A 69 -11.58 3.79 -4.01
CA HIS A 69 -11.37 2.39 -3.62
C HIS A 69 -11.97 1.35 -4.58
N PRO A 70 -13.20 1.51 -5.11
CA PRO A 70 -13.75 0.53 -6.06
C PRO A 70 -12.90 0.40 -7.34
N GLY A 71 -12.28 1.51 -7.78
CA GLY A 71 -11.36 1.51 -8.90
C GLY A 71 -10.07 0.73 -8.60
N VAL A 72 -9.48 0.98 -7.44
CA VAL A 72 -8.26 0.30 -6.99
C VAL A 72 -8.51 -1.21 -6.84
N THR A 73 -9.60 -1.61 -6.19
CA THR A 73 -9.97 -3.02 -6.03
C THR A 73 -10.09 -3.73 -7.37
N ARG A 74 -10.84 -3.16 -8.33
CA ARG A 74 -10.96 -3.74 -9.69
C ARG A 74 -9.61 -3.87 -10.40
N LEU A 75 -8.73 -2.88 -10.27
CA LEU A 75 -7.40 -2.92 -10.86
C LEU A 75 -6.54 -4.01 -10.21
N ARG A 76 -6.56 -4.11 -8.88
CA ARG A 76 -5.86 -5.14 -8.11
C ARG A 76 -6.32 -6.55 -8.54
N ASP A 77 -7.62 -6.78 -8.57
CA ASP A 77 -8.18 -8.09 -8.90
C ASP A 77 -7.84 -8.49 -10.35
N ARG A 78 -7.82 -7.52 -11.27
CA ARG A 78 -7.36 -7.73 -12.65
C ARG A 78 -5.88 -8.13 -12.70
N GLU A 79 -5.01 -7.47 -11.95
CA GLU A 79 -3.58 -7.81 -11.92
C GLU A 79 -3.34 -9.17 -11.26
N ILE A 80 -4.09 -9.52 -10.22
CA ILE A 80 -4.06 -10.87 -9.61
C ILE A 80 -4.52 -11.92 -10.63
N ALA A 81 -5.60 -11.68 -11.38
CA ALA A 81 -6.06 -12.60 -12.42
C ALA A 81 -4.99 -12.83 -13.50
N ARG A 82 -4.34 -11.76 -13.95
CA ARG A 82 -3.21 -11.83 -14.89
C ARG A 82 -2.03 -12.62 -14.35
N ALA A 83 -1.71 -12.45 -13.08
CA ALA A 83 -0.66 -13.23 -12.42
C ALA A 83 -1.00 -14.73 -12.40
N ARG A 84 -2.27 -15.08 -12.12
CA ARG A 84 -2.76 -16.46 -12.19
C ARG A 84 -2.64 -17.04 -13.59
N GLU A 85 -3.02 -16.30 -14.62
CA GLU A 85 -2.91 -16.73 -16.02
C GLU A 85 -1.47 -16.98 -16.46
N ARG A 86 -0.50 -16.24 -15.90
CA ARG A 86 0.94 -16.47 -16.14
C ARG A 86 1.53 -17.63 -15.35
N GLY A 87 0.82 -18.15 -14.36
CA GLY A 87 1.31 -19.18 -13.45
C GLY A 87 2.27 -18.64 -12.37
N ASP A 88 2.15 -17.35 -12.03
CA ASP A 88 2.95 -16.74 -10.96
C ASP A 88 2.57 -17.42 -9.62
N GLN A 89 3.54 -17.91 -8.88
CA GLN A 89 3.29 -18.65 -7.64
C GLN A 89 2.96 -17.74 -6.45
N ILE A 90 3.55 -16.56 -6.42
CA ILE A 90 3.46 -15.62 -5.29
C ILE A 90 3.19 -14.21 -5.83
N VAL A 91 2.07 -13.64 -5.41
CA VAL A 91 1.70 -12.23 -5.65
C VAL A 91 1.76 -11.48 -4.34
N VAL A 92 2.48 -10.36 -4.31
CA VAL A 92 2.59 -9.49 -3.14
C VAL A 92 1.92 -8.16 -3.43
N CYS A 93 0.85 -7.88 -2.71
CA CYS A 93 0.16 -6.58 -2.73
C CYS A 93 0.77 -5.66 -1.67
N VAL A 94 1.42 -4.60 -2.09
CA VAL A 94 1.93 -3.56 -1.17
C VAL A 94 0.80 -2.58 -0.88
N ILE A 95 0.31 -2.58 0.37
CA ILE A 95 -0.87 -1.80 0.77
C ILE A 95 -0.54 -1.00 2.02
N PRO A 96 -0.40 0.31 1.90
CA PRO A 96 -0.33 1.18 3.07
C PRO A 96 -1.63 1.17 3.87
N LEU A 97 -1.50 1.31 5.20
CA LEU A 97 -2.64 1.30 6.10
C LEU A 97 -3.54 0.06 5.98
N LEU A 98 -2.94 -1.09 5.65
CA LEU A 98 -3.61 -2.38 5.49
C LEU A 98 -4.47 -2.74 6.71
N PHE A 99 -3.91 -2.58 7.90
CA PHE A 99 -4.56 -2.91 9.17
C PHE A 99 -5.65 -1.91 9.54
N GLU A 100 -5.41 -0.62 9.34
CA GLU A 100 -6.37 0.47 9.61
C GLU A 100 -7.60 0.35 8.71
N ARG A 101 -7.41 -0.13 7.47
CA ARG A 101 -8.49 -0.39 6.51
C ARG A 101 -9.17 -1.73 6.70
N ASN A 102 -8.71 -2.53 7.67
CA ASN A 102 -9.25 -3.87 7.97
C ASN A 102 -9.25 -4.84 6.77
N LEU A 103 -8.22 -4.77 5.92
CA LEU A 103 -8.10 -5.59 4.70
C LEU A 103 -7.39 -6.94 4.94
N VAL A 104 -6.92 -7.21 6.16
CA VAL A 104 -6.13 -8.42 6.50
C VAL A 104 -6.82 -9.71 6.03
N GLY A 105 -8.15 -9.80 6.15
CA GLY A 105 -8.91 -11.00 5.76
C GLY A 105 -9.04 -11.25 4.25
N GLU A 106 -8.51 -10.36 3.40
CA GLU A 106 -8.55 -10.50 1.93
C GLU A 106 -7.31 -11.24 1.37
N PHE A 107 -6.35 -11.61 2.22
CA PHE A 107 -5.06 -12.15 1.83
C PHE A 107 -4.74 -13.45 2.55
N ASP A 108 -3.96 -14.31 1.91
CA ASP A 108 -3.55 -15.61 2.44
C ASP A 108 -2.48 -15.49 3.52
N ALA A 109 -1.67 -14.42 3.46
CA ALA A 109 -0.68 -14.10 4.48
C ALA A 109 -0.37 -12.60 4.51
N ILE A 110 0.00 -12.12 5.68
CA ILE A 110 0.33 -10.74 5.95
C ILE A 110 1.80 -10.61 6.35
N VAL A 111 2.52 -9.79 5.62
CA VAL A 111 3.91 -9.41 5.93
C VAL A 111 3.94 -7.98 6.46
N LEU A 112 4.39 -7.80 7.67
CA LEU A 112 4.66 -6.49 8.26
C LEU A 112 6.15 -6.20 8.24
N VAL A 113 6.56 -5.11 7.60
CA VAL A 113 7.91 -4.57 7.72
C VAL A 113 7.87 -3.42 8.71
N ASP A 114 8.48 -3.60 9.86
CA ASP A 114 8.41 -2.66 10.99
C ASP A 114 9.78 -2.06 11.32
N ALA A 115 9.77 -0.89 11.92
CA ALA A 115 10.93 -0.25 12.51
C ALA A 115 10.50 0.58 13.73
N PRO A 116 11.38 0.73 14.75
CA PRO A 116 11.10 1.55 15.92
C PRO A 116 10.70 2.99 15.54
N ARG A 117 9.80 3.57 16.32
CA ARG A 117 9.27 4.93 16.07
C ARG A 117 10.38 5.98 15.84
N PRO A 118 11.46 6.05 16.63
CA PRO A 118 12.53 7.03 16.40
C PRO A 118 13.19 6.86 15.03
N LEU A 119 13.48 5.62 14.63
CA LEU A 119 14.11 5.33 13.34
C LEU A 119 13.17 5.63 12.15
N ARG A 120 11.87 5.39 12.31
CA ARG A 120 10.87 5.79 11.29
C ARG A 120 10.80 7.30 11.13
N LEU A 121 10.79 8.03 12.25
CA LEU A 121 10.78 9.49 12.26
C LEU A 121 12.01 10.04 11.55
N GLU A 122 13.20 9.58 11.92
CA GLU A 122 14.46 9.94 11.27
C GLU A 122 14.41 9.71 9.75
N ARG A 123 13.97 8.52 9.32
CA ARG A 123 13.87 8.16 7.90
C ARG A 123 12.86 9.03 7.16
N MET A 124 11.71 9.34 7.76
CA MET A 124 10.68 10.19 7.14
C MET A 124 11.18 11.64 6.95
N VAL A 125 11.82 12.21 7.95
CA VAL A 125 12.42 13.55 7.85
C VAL A 125 13.54 13.57 6.80
N ALA A 126 14.46 12.61 6.85
CA ALA A 126 15.61 12.55 5.95
C ALA A 126 15.23 12.28 4.48
N SER A 127 14.26 11.40 4.23
CA SER A 127 13.92 10.96 2.87
C SER A 127 12.88 11.83 2.18
N ARG A 128 12.00 12.51 2.94
CA ARG A 128 10.86 13.28 2.40
C ARG A 128 10.93 14.78 2.68
N GLY A 129 11.90 15.23 3.47
CA GLY A 129 12.00 16.63 3.87
C GLY A 129 10.81 17.13 4.69
N LEU A 130 10.11 16.22 5.38
CA LEU A 130 8.98 16.59 6.24
C LEU A 130 9.48 17.29 7.49
N GLU A 131 8.70 18.23 7.97
CA GLU A 131 8.90 18.75 9.32
C GLU A 131 8.68 17.64 10.35
N GLU A 132 9.49 17.65 11.41
CA GLU A 132 9.46 16.60 12.43
C GLU A 132 8.08 16.43 13.06
N THR A 133 7.39 17.55 13.31
CA THR A 133 6.03 17.58 13.87
C THR A 133 5.02 16.88 12.98
N ASP A 134 5.10 17.08 11.66
CA ASP A 134 4.22 16.42 10.70
C ASP A 134 4.49 14.93 10.64
N ALA A 135 5.76 14.55 10.57
CA ALA A 135 6.16 13.15 10.59
C ALA A 135 5.72 12.43 11.89
N MET A 136 5.81 13.11 13.06
CA MET A 136 5.31 12.58 14.33
C MET A 136 3.80 12.37 14.32
N ASN A 137 3.03 13.33 13.79
CA ASN A 137 1.57 13.24 13.69
C ASN A 137 1.16 12.09 12.77
N MET A 138 1.83 11.93 11.64
CA MET A 138 1.59 10.83 10.71
C MET A 138 1.85 9.48 11.37
N ILE A 139 2.96 9.33 12.10
CA ILE A 139 3.26 8.09 12.84
C ILE A 139 2.22 7.84 13.94
N ALA A 140 1.77 8.88 14.63
CA ALA A 140 0.80 8.75 15.73
C ALA A 140 -0.61 8.37 15.24
N ALA A 141 -0.96 8.72 14.00
CA ALA A 141 -2.24 8.38 13.39
C ALA A 141 -2.34 6.88 13.01
N GLN A 142 -1.21 6.17 12.92
CA GLN A 142 -1.22 4.75 12.60
C GLN A 142 -1.58 3.86 13.79
N MET A 143 -2.11 2.68 13.50
CA MET A 143 -2.31 1.62 14.50
C MET A 143 -1.00 1.31 15.26
N PRO A 144 -1.02 1.10 16.59
CA PRO A 144 0.16 0.69 17.35
C PRO A 144 0.86 -0.53 16.75
N ALA A 145 2.19 -0.55 16.82
CA ALA A 145 3.02 -1.62 16.25
C ALA A 145 2.63 -2.99 16.77
N GLU A 146 2.41 -3.08 18.08
CA GLU A 146 2.10 -4.32 18.78
C GLU A 146 0.80 -4.94 18.25
N LEU A 147 -0.21 -4.11 17.95
CA LEU A 147 -1.48 -4.59 17.39
C LEU A 147 -1.34 -5.07 15.94
N LYS A 148 -0.47 -4.43 15.15
CA LYS A 148 -0.17 -4.89 13.79
C LYS A 148 0.61 -6.20 13.81
N ARG A 149 1.65 -6.27 14.65
CA ARG A 149 2.48 -7.47 14.81
C ARG A 149 1.67 -8.69 15.25
N ALA A 150 0.70 -8.49 16.14
CA ALA A 150 -0.20 -9.56 16.59
C ALA A 150 -1.15 -10.10 15.49
N ARG A 151 -1.29 -9.38 14.38
CA ARG A 151 -2.17 -9.73 13.25
C ARG A 151 -1.42 -10.07 11.97
N ALA A 152 -0.09 -9.94 11.97
CA ALA A 152 0.76 -10.30 10.85
C ALA A 152 1.24 -11.76 10.99
N ASP A 153 1.33 -12.47 9.87
CA ASP A 153 1.88 -13.83 9.81
C ASP A 153 3.41 -13.81 9.80
N TYR A 154 3.99 -12.76 9.22
CA TYR A 154 5.43 -12.54 9.15
C TYR A 154 5.77 -11.12 9.52
N CYS A 155 6.85 -10.95 10.30
CA CYS A 155 7.39 -9.63 10.64
C CYS A 155 8.86 -9.54 10.23
N ILE A 156 9.23 -8.43 9.58
CA ILE A 156 10.62 -8.04 9.31
C ILE A 156 10.93 -6.81 10.16
N ASP A 157 11.96 -6.90 10.98
CA ASP A 157 12.46 -5.77 11.76
C ASP A 157 13.53 -5.01 10.94
N ASN A 158 13.12 -3.95 10.26
CA ASN A 158 14.00 -3.13 9.44
C ASN A 158 14.79 -2.12 10.29
N ILE A 159 15.70 -2.65 11.11
CA ILE A 159 16.50 -1.88 12.10
C ILE A 159 18.01 -1.87 11.80
N GLY A 160 18.47 -2.77 10.96
CA GLY A 160 19.88 -2.98 10.64
C GLY A 160 20.32 -2.36 9.32
N SER A 161 21.39 -2.92 8.77
CA SER A 161 21.92 -2.58 7.45
C SER A 161 21.03 -3.12 6.32
N LEU A 162 21.36 -2.73 5.09
CA LEU A 162 20.69 -3.28 3.91
C LEU A 162 20.93 -4.79 3.76
N GLU A 163 22.15 -5.24 4.10
CA GLU A 163 22.50 -6.67 4.08
C GLU A 163 21.71 -7.47 5.13
N ASP A 164 21.44 -6.89 6.30
CA ASP A 164 20.59 -7.51 7.31
C ASP A 164 19.16 -7.69 6.77
N LEU A 165 18.61 -6.62 6.17
CA LEU A 165 17.29 -6.66 5.56
C LEU A 165 17.22 -7.69 4.41
N GLU A 166 18.25 -7.79 3.58
CA GLU A 166 18.31 -8.79 2.51
C GLU A 166 18.26 -10.22 3.05
N ARG A 167 19.00 -10.52 4.13
CA ARG A 167 18.95 -11.84 4.79
C ARG A 167 17.55 -12.16 5.33
N ASP A 168 16.91 -11.18 5.97
CA ASP A 168 15.56 -11.36 6.50
C ASP A 168 14.54 -11.58 5.38
N VAL A 169 14.71 -10.88 4.26
CA VAL A 169 13.88 -11.07 3.07
C VAL A 169 14.12 -12.44 2.42
N ASP A 170 15.37 -12.97 2.43
CA ASP A 170 15.67 -14.34 1.95
C ASP A 170 15.00 -15.41 2.80
N ALA A 171 15.03 -15.24 4.12
CA ALA A 171 14.36 -16.14 5.05
C ALA A 171 12.83 -16.10 4.89
N LEU A 172 12.27 -14.90 4.76
CA LEU A 172 10.85 -14.69 4.44
C LEU A 172 10.50 -15.37 3.11
N TRP A 173 11.24 -15.09 2.04
CA TRP A 173 10.99 -15.65 0.71
C TRP A 173 10.93 -17.17 0.74
N SER A 174 11.90 -17.81 1.40
CA SER A 174 11.92 -19.27 1.59
C SER A 174 10.67 -19.79 2.31
N SER A 175 10.12 -19.01 3.25
CA SER A 175 8.91 -19.36 3.99
C SER A 175 7.67 -19.20 3.13
N LEU A 176 7.60 -18.14 2.33
CA LEU A 176 6.51 -17.89 1.37
C LEU A 176 6.47 -18.97 0.27
N GLN A 177 7.63 -19.38 -0.26
CA GLN A 177 7.70 -20.48 -1.24
C GLN A 177 7.17 -21.80 -0.67
N ARG A 178 7.51 -22.12 0.58
CA ARG A 178 6.97 -23.33 1.23
C ARG A 178 5.46 -23.25 1.45
N ALA A 179 4.92 -22.08 1.77
CA ALA A 179 3.48 -21.87 1.90
C ALA A 179 2.79 -21.97 0.53
N ALA A 180 3.29 -21.25 -0.48
CA ALA A 180 2.76 -21.27 -1.84
C ALA A 180 2.74 -22.69 -2.44
N SER A 181 3.79 -23.50 -2.24
CA SER A 181 3.85 -24.89 -2.72
C SER A 181 2.76 -25.79 -2.11
N LYS A 182 2.21 -25.43 -0.95
CA LYS A 182 1.05 -26.15 -0.38
C LYS A 182 -0.25 -25.72 -1.07
N MET A 183 -0.39 -24.44 -1.40
CA MET A 183 -1.56 -23.87 -2.08
C MET A 183 -1.62 -24.31 -3.55
N GLU A 184 -0.48 -24.36 -4.23
CA GLU A 184 -0.37 -24.81 -5.61
C GLU A 184 -0.92 -26.25 -5.82
N ARG A 185 -0.75 -27.13 -4.82
CA ARG A 185 -1.36 -28.48 -4.84
C ARG A 185 -2.89 -28.46 -4.82
N GLN A 186 -3.48 -27.32 -4.47
CA GLN A 186 -4.93 -27.07 -4.46
C GLN A 186 -5.38 -26.25 -5.68
N GLY A 187 -4.45 -25.87 -6.58
CA GLY A 187 -4.72 -25.04 -7.76
C GLY A 187 -4.84 -23.55 -7.45
N GLU A 188 -4.32 -23.13 -6.30
CA GLU A 188 -4.36 -21.72 -5.84
C GLU A 188 -2.97 -21.08 -5.89
N ILE A 189 -2.93 -19.75 -6.06
CA ILE A 189 -1.70 -18.95 -5.92
C ILE A 189 -1.68 -18.25 -4.57
N GLY A 190 -0.51 -18.05 -3.99
CA GLY A 190 -0.36 -17.29 -2.74
C GLY A 190 -0.53 -15.79 -2.98
N ILE A 191 -1.59 -15.19 -2.42
CA ILE A 191 -1.84 -13.75 -2.45
C ILE A 191 -1.48 -13.18 -1.08
N ILE A 192 -0.40 -12.40 -1.04
CA ILE A 192 0.20 -11.89 0.17
C ILE A 192 0.01 -10.38 0.21
N ALA A 193 -0.41 -9.84 1.34
CA ALA A 193 -0.32 -8.41 1.56
C ALA A 193 0.94 -8.05 2.35
N SER A 194 1.58 -6.96 1.97
CA SER A 194 2.71 -6.38 2.69
C SER A 194 2.41 -4.94 3.06
N GLU A 195 2.62 -4.60 4.32
CA GLU A 195 2.65 -3.24 4.80
C GLU A 195 4.05 -2.90 5.30
N VAL A 196 4.63 -1.82 4.77
CA VAL A 196 5.91 -1.28 5.22
C VAL A 196 5.63 -0.04 6.06
N ARG A 197 5.93 -0.09 7.36
CA ARG A 197 5.75 1.06 8.26
C ARG A 197 6.82 2.10 8.01
N GLY A 198 6.40 3.37 7.94
CA GLY A 198 7.29 4.50 7.66
C GLY A 198 7.42 4.83 6.17
N ILE A 199 6.82 4.01 5.29
CA ILE A 199 6.45 4.44 3.95
C ILE A 199 4.95 4.72 4.02
N GLU A 200 4.58 5.90 4.49
CA GLU A 200 3.25 6.36 4.17
C GLU A 200 3.26 6.67 2.70
N SER A 201 2.50 5.90 1.96
CA SER A 201 2.05 6.38 0.68
C SER A 201 1.42 7.75 0.97
N GLU A 202 1.85 8.72 0.26
CA GLU A 202 1.02 9.88 0.03
C GLU A 202 -0.27 9.30 -0.54
N VAL A 203 -1.16 9.00 0.42
CA VAL A 203 -2.45 8.39 0.18
C VAL A 203 -2.98 8.85 -1.14
N SER A 204 -3.13 7.90 -2.03
CA SER A 204 -4.12 7.95 -3.11
C SER A 204 -4.38 9.31 -3.77
N VAL A 205 -3.88 10.38 -3.24
CA VAL A 205 -3.98 11.78 -3.65
C VAL A 205 -2.61 12.39 -3.97
N SER A 206 -1.51 11.65 -3.83
CA SER A 206 -0.20 12.13 -4.27
C SER A 206 -0.01 11.91 -5.75
#